data_a28e402cfea8c7e63dbc72dfcabcd275
#
_entry.id   a28e402cfea8c7e63dbc72dfcabcd275
#
_cell.length_a   1.000
_cell.length_b   1.000
_cell.length_c   1.000
_cell.angle_alpha   90.00
_cell.angle_beta   90.00
_cell.angle_gamma   90.00
#
_symmetry.space_group_name_H-M   'P 1'
#
loop_
_entity.id
_entity.type
_entity.pdbx_description
1 polymer ?
#
loop_
_entity_poly.entity_id
_entity_poly.type
_entity_poly.pdbx_seq_one_letter_code
_entity_poly.pdbx_strand_id
1 'polypeptide(L)'
;MHPISYAQAIVLGLLQGAAELFPVSSLGHSVIVPKLLGWDIHQSDDYFLTFLVATHLATALVLLGFFWRDWVRIVRGLGRSVRDREIAGDADAQLGWLIVVATIPAGLLGLAFEHALRSVFASPTAAAAFLFCNGLMLFGAERLRRGVPVRAVADYSDERISRELSMGEAVGVGAAQAIALLPGFSRSGAAMSGGLLAGLSNEDAARFAFLLATPVIGAAAVLKLPELFGPEGNGVRGPALVGALCAALTAYLSVRFLVRYFETNRLTPFAIYCTIAGALALIALTVAG
;
A
#
# COMPACT_ATOMS: atom_id res chain seq x y z
N MET A 1 10.35 3.06 -29.02
CA MET A 1 9.99 3.01 -27.58
C MET A 1 11.22 3.44 -26.79
N HIS A 2 11.12 4.48 -25.99
CA HIS A 2 12.23 4.90 -25.12
C HIS A 2 12.08 4.24 -23.75
N PRO A 3 13.00 3.38 -23.34
CA PRO A 3 12.99 2.80 -22.01
C PRO A 3 13.12 3.91 -20.96
N ILE A 4 12.64 3.63 -19.74
CA ILE A 4 12.76 4.55 -18.59
C ILE A 4 14.24 4.91 -18.40
N SER A 5 14.56 6.20 -18.40
CA SER A 5 15.91 6.67 -18.13
C SER A 5 16.29 6.48 -16.65
N TYR A 6 17.59 6.46 -16.34
CA TYR A 6 18.04 6.36 -14.94
C TYR A 6 17.55 7.52 -14.08
N ALA A 7 17.46 8.75 -14.63
CA ALA A 7 16.92 9.90 -13.89
C ALA A 7 15.43 9.72 -13.55
N GLN A 8 14.64 9.26 -14.51
CA GLN A 8 13.23 8.93 -14.30
C GLN A 8 13.07 7.78 -13.28
N ALA A 9 13.92 6.74 -13.37
CA ALA A 9 13.92 5.62 -12.45
C ALA A 9 14.23 6.04 -11.01
N ILE A 10 15.17 6.96 -10.81
CA ILE A 10 15.49 7.54 -9.49
C ILE A 10 14.27 8.27 -8.93
N VAL A 11 13.68 9.19 -9.71
CA VAL A 11 12.52 9.97 -9.23
C VAL A 11 11.33 9.06 -8.93
N LEU A 12 10.99 8.15 -9.85
CA LEU A 12 9.86 7.22 -9.65
C LEU A 12 10.13 6.24 -8.50
N GLY A 13 11.37 5.77 -8.34
CA GLY A 13 11.75 4.92 -7.22
C GLY A 13 11.63 5.62 -5.87
N LEU A 14 12.12 6.86 -5.76
CA LEU A 14 11.98 7.67 -4.54
C LEU A 14 10.50 7.93 -4.22
N LEU A 15 9.70 8.29 -5.22
CA LEU A 15 8.24 8.46 -5.08
C LEU A 15 7.55 7.17 -4.65
N GLN A 16 7.90 6.04 -5.29
CA GLN A 16 7.31 4.73 -4.97
C GLN A 16 7.54 4.37 -3.50
N GLY A 17 8.79 4.37 -3.04
CA GLY A 17 9.10 3.96 -1.66
C GLY A 17 8.49 4.90 -0.61
N ALA A 18 8.42 6.20 -0.89
CA ALA A 18 7.75 7.14 -0.02
C ALA A 18 6.23 6.93 -0.05
N ALA A 19 5.60 7.06 -1.22
CA ALA A 19 4.15 7.10 -1.35
C ALA A 19 3.45 5.74 -1.12
N GLU A 20 4.17 4.61 -1.17
CA GLU A 20 3.61 3.28 -0.91
C GLU A 20 3.14 3.13 0.55
N LEU A 21 3.90 3.69 1.48
CA LEU A 21 3.61 3.58 2.91
C LEU A 21 2.78 4.75 3.43
N PHE A 22 3.04 5.94 2.90
CA PHE A 22 2.16 7.08 3.15
C PHE A 22 0.78 6.81 2.54
N PRO A 23 -0.32 7.21 3.21
CA PRO A 23 -1.67 6.98 2.70
C PRO A 23 -2.04 7.91 1.54
N VAL A 24 -1.14 8.02 0.52
CA VAL A 24 -1.23 9.02 -0.56
C VAL A 24 -1.20 8.44 -1.98
N SER A 25 -1.17 7.11 -2.14
CA SER A 25 -1.16 6.39 -3.42
C SER A 25 0.13 6.52 -4.24
N SER A 26 1.01 5.52 -4.15
CA SER A 26 2.23 5.42 -4.96
C SER A 26 1.93 5.30 -6.45
N LEU A 27 0.97 4.42 -6.79
CA LEU A 27 0.57 4.19 -8.17
C LEU A 27 -0.04 5.44 -8.81
N GLY A 28 -0.87 6.19 -8.07
CA GLY A 28 -1.41 7.46 -8.55
C GLY A 28 -0.31 8.45 -8.92
N HIS A 29 0.69 8.61 -8.07
CA HIS A 29 1.83 9.49 -8.32
C HIS A 29 2.70 9.01 -9.48
N SER A 30 2.91 7.70 -9.63
CA SER A 30 3.68 7.12 -10.74
C SER A 30 2.99 7.32 -12.11
N VAL A 31 1.69 7.61 -12.13
CA VAL A 31 0.93 7.93 -13.34
C VAL A 31 0.83 9.44 -13.57
N ILE A 32 0.52 10.21 -12.53
CA ILE A 32 0.29 11.66 -12.62
C ILE A 32 1.60 12.41 -12.89
N VAL A 33 2.67 12.11 -12.15
CA VAL A 33 3.92 12.89 -12.19
C VAL A 33 4.61 12.84 -13.56
N PRO A 34 4.77 11.66 -14.23
CA PRO A 34 5.31 11.61 -15.59
C PRO A 34 4.52 12.49 -16.58
N LYS A 35 3.19 12.44 -16.50
CA LYS A 35 2.33 13.22 -17.39
C LYS A 35 2.48 14.72 -17.16
N LEU A 36 2.53 15.18 -15.91
CA LEU A 36 2.72 16.61 -15.58
C LEU A 36 4.11 17.13 -15.95
N LEU A 37 5.13 16.25 -15.94
CA LEU A 37 6.50 16.59 -16.34
C LEU A 37 6.74 16.47 -17.85
N GLY A 38 5.72 16.08 -18.63
CA GLY A 38 5.84 15.87 -20.06
C GLY A 38 6.78 14.69 -20.43
N TRP A 39 6.91 13.70 -19.54
CA TRP A 39 7.70 12.52 -19.84
C TRP A 39 6.95 11.59 -20.80
N ASP A 40 7.67 11.10 -21.80
CA ASP A 40 7.15 10.12 -22.77
C ASP A 40 7.22 8.70 -22.18
N ILE A 41 6.40 8.46 -21.15
CA ILE A 41 6.24 7.17 -20.49
C ILE A 41 4.80 6.72 -20.66
N HIS A 42 4.62 5.60 -21.35
CA HIS A 42 3.32 4.97 -21.49
C HIS A 42 3.12 3.95 -20.36
N GLN A 43 2.18 4.24 -19.47
CA GLN A 43 1.92 3.44 -18.27
C GLN A 43 1.34 2.05 -18.58
N SER A 44 0.83 1.84 -19.80
CA SER A 44 0.37 0.55 -20.30
C SER A 44 1.49 -0.36 -20.83
N ASP A 45 2.70 0.17 -20.99
CA ASP A 45 3.81 -0.58 -21.56
C ASP A 45 4.40 -1.58 -20.55
N ASP A 46 4.73 -2.77 -21.02
CA ASP A 46 5.24 -3.86 -20.19
C ASP A 46 6.51 -3.47 -19.42
N TYR A 47 7.39 -2.65 -20.01
CA TYR A 47 8.59 -2.18 -19.31
C TYR A 47 8.28 -1.26 -18.12
N PHE A 48 7.21 -0.45 -18.17
CA PHE A 48 6.78 0.36 -17.03
C PHE A 48 6.19 -0.51 -15.93
N LEU A 49 5.37 -1.48 -16.30
CA LEU A 49 4.81 -2.45 -15.34
C LEU A 49 5.93 -3.26 -14.68
N THR A 50 6.93 -3.71 -15.47
CA THR A 50 8.11 -4.43 -14.97
C THR A 50 8.93 -3.57 -14.00
N PHE A 51 9.09 -2.27 -14.28
CA PHE A 51 9.73 -1.32 -13.38
C PHE A 51 8.95 -1.19 -12.07
N LEU A 52 7.63 -1.06 -12.13
CA LEU A 52 6.78 -0.98 -10.94
C LEU A 52 6.89 -2.25 -10.09
N VAL A 53 6.90 -3.43 -10.70
CA VAL A 53 7.08 -4.71 -9.99
C VAL A 53 8.38 -4.71 -9.18
N ALA A 54 9.50 -4.27 -9.78
CA ALA A 54 10.79 -4.22 -9.09
C ALA A 54 10.77 -3.26 -7.89
N THR A 55 10.17 -2.08 -8.04
CA THR A 55 10.09 -1.08 -6.97
C THR A 55 9.12 -1.50 -5.85
N HIS A 56 8.01 -2.16 -6.17
CA HIS A 56 7.09 -2.74 -5.19
C HIS A 56 7.74 -3.90 -4.42
N LEU A 57 8.47 -4.79 -5.12
CA LEU A 57 9.21 -5.87 -4.47
C LEU A 57 10.22 -5.31 -3.47
N ALA A 58 10.97 -4.28 -3.85
CA ALA A 58 11.92 -3.62 -2.96
C ALA A 58 11.22 -3.08 -1.69
N THR A 59 10.06 -2.45 -1.84
CA THR A 59 9.27 -1.95 -0.70
C THR A 59 8.78 -3.10 0.19
N ALA A 60 8.28 -4.20 -0.40
CA ALA A 60 7.85 -5.38 0.35
C ALA A 60 9.00 -6.01 1.15
N LEU A 61 10.20 -6.11 0.55
CA LEU A 61 11.39 -6.62 1.23
C LEU A 61 11.84 -5.72 2.38
N VAL A 62 11.73 -4.39 2.23
CA VAL A 62 12.00 -3.44 3.31
C VAL A 62 11.02 -3.63 4.45
N LEU A 63 9.72 -3.78 4.19
CA LEU A 63 8.72 -4.02 5.22
C LEU A 63 8.95 -5.36 5.92
N LEU A 64 9.25 -6.41 5.16
CA LEU A 64 9.60 -7.72 5.72
C LEU A 64 10.82 -7.62 6.62
N GLY A 65 11.87 -6.90 6.19
CA GLY A 65 13.08 -6.67 6.99
C GLY A 65 12.85 -5.79 8.21
N PHE A 66 12.02 -4.73 8.10
CA PHE A 66 11.71 -3.84 9.21
C PHE A 66 10.90 -4.54 10.30
N PHE A 67 9.90 -5.34 9.92
CA PHE A 67 9.04 -6.12 10.80
C PHE A 67 9.48 -7.60 10.93
N TRP A 68 10.75 -7.93 10.65
CA TRP A 68 11.16 -9.33 10.56
C TRP A 68 10.92 -10.13 11.84
N ARG A 69 11.11 -9.50 13.02
CA ARG A 69 10.87 -10.13 14.32
C ARG A 69 9.38 -10.43 14.53
N ASP A 70 8.52 -9.53 14.10
CA ASP A 70 7.08 -9.69 14.15
C ASP A 70 6.66 -10.83 13.22
N TRP A 71 7.21 -10.85 11.99
CA TRP A 71 6.95 -11.94 11.04
C TRP A 71 7.39 -13.30 11.56
N VAL A 72 8.53 -13.40 12.22
CA VAL A 72 8.98 -14.67 12.85
C VAL A 72 8.00 -15.12 13.93
N ARG A 73 7.49 -14.20 14.78
CA ARG A 73 6.48 -14.52 15.80
C ARG A 73 5.16 -14.94 15.18
N ILE A 74 4.66 -14.18 14.21
CA ILE A 74 3.41 -14.43 13.48
C ILE A 74 3.45 -15.81 12.79
N VAL A 75 4.51 -16.11 12.03
CA VAL A 75 4.65 -17.40 11.33
C VAL A 75 4.73 -18.56 12.32
N ARG A 76 5.45 -18.39 13.44
CA ARG A 76 5.48 -19.41 14.50
C ARG A 76 4.12 -19.56 15.16
N GLY A 77 3.38 -18.50 15.40
CA GLY A 77 2.01 -18.51 15.92
C GLY A 77 1.07 -19.27 14.99
N LEU A 78 1.10 -18.95 13.69
CA LEU A 78 0.33 -19.69 12.68
C LEU A 78 0.67 -21.19 12.69
N GLY A 79 1.98 -21.54 12.76
CA GLY A 79 2.42 -22.93 12.86
C GLY A 79 1.89 -23.64 14.11
N ARG A 80 1.92 -22.97 15.27
CA ARG A 80 1.33 -23.51 16.52
C ARG A 80 -0.17 -23.72 16.37
N SER A 81 -0.90 -22.71 15.87
CA SER A 81 -2.37 -22.79 15.73
C SER A 81 -2.82 -23.94 14.83
N VAL A 82 -2.10 -24.20 13.74
CA VAL A 82 -2.39 -25.33 12.84
C VAL A 82 -2.09 -26.68 13.51
N ARG A 83 -0.95 -26.77 14.22
CA ARG A 83 -0.54 -28.00 14.92
C ARG A 83 -1.50 -28.34 16.05
N ASP A 84 -1.83 -27.34 16.88
CA ASP A 84 -2.59 -27.54 18.10
C ASP A 84 -4.11 -27.40 17.84
N ARG A 85 -4.50 -27.00 16.61
CA ARG A 85 -5.88 -26.74 16.16
C ARG A 85 -6.62 -25.73 17.03
N GLU A 86 -5.88 -24.77 17.56
CA GLU A 86 -6.40 -23.74 18.45
C GLU A 86 -5.79 -22.38 18.07
N ILE A 87 -6.64 -21.34 18.04
CA ILE A 87 -6.23 -19.95 17.76
C ILE A 87 -6.37 -19.11 19.04
N ALA A 88 -7.32 -19.48 19.90
CA ALA A 88 -7.62 -18.73 21.10
C ALA A 88 -6.43 -18.69 22.08
N GLY A 89 -6.16 -17.50 22.65
CA GLY A 89 -5.09 -17.33 23.63
C GLY A 89 -3.68 -17.11 23.05
N ASP A 90 -3.46 -17.26 21.74
CA ASP A 90 -2.20 -16.94 21.08
C ASP A 90 -2.37 -15.69 20.21
N ALA A 91 -1.92 -14.52 20.70
CA ALA A 91 -2.04 -13.24 20.01
C ALA A 91 -1.29 -13.22 18.66
N ASP A 92 -0.12 -13.87 18.58
CA ASP A 92 0.64 -13.97 17.32
C ASP A 92 -0.11 -14.82 16.27
N ALA A 93 -0.75 -15.90 16.71
CA ALA A 93 -1.58 -16.73 15.84
C ALA A 93 -2.83 -15.96 15.35
N GLN A 94 -3.52 -15.27 16.27
CA GLN A 94 -4.68 -14.45 15.94
C GLN A 94 -4.32 -13.37 14.94
N LEU A 95 -3.25 -12.58 15.18
CA LEU A 95 -2.77 -11.56 14.26
C LEU A 95 -2.42 -12.15 12.90
N GLY A 96 -1.76 -13.31 12.86
CA GLY A 96 -1.44 -14.01 11.63
C GLY A 96 -2.69 -14.37 10.81
N TRP A 97 -3.71 -14.92 11.45
CA TRP A 97 -4.98 -15.24 10.76
C TRP A 97 -5.75 -14.00 10.33
N LEU A 98 -5.73 -12.91 11.10
CA LEU A 98 -6.31 -11.63 10.69
C LEU A 98 -5.65 -11.10 9.40
N ILE A 99 -4.32 -11.18 9.30
CA ILE A 99 -3.58 -10.79 8.08
C ILE A 99 -3.94 -11.72 6.90
N VAL A 100 -3.99 -13.05 7.13
CA VAL A 100 -4.36 -14.01 6.08
C VAL A 100 -5.75 -13.70 5.53
N VAL A 101 -6.77 -13.59 6.39
CA VAL A 101 -8.14 -13.33 5.92
C VAL A 101 -8.31 -11.96 5.29
N ALA A 102 -7.59 -10.93 5.79
CA ALA A 102 -7.59 -9.60 5.20
C ALA A 102 -6.87 -9.53 3.84
N THR A 103 -5.97 -10.48 3.54
CA THR A 103 -5.31 -10.55 2.23
C THR A 103 -6.24 -11.10 1.13
N ILE A 104 -7.16 -11.98 1.48
CA ILE A 104 -8.01 -12.73 0.53
C ILE A 104 -8.86 -11.80 -0.37
N PRO A 105 -9.64 -10.81 0.15
CA PRO A 105 -10.50 -10.00 -0.72
C PRO A 105 -9.72 -9.24 -1.79
N ALA A 106 -8.62 -8.59 -1.41
CA ALA A 106 -7.80 -7.83 -2.34
C ALA A 106 -7.10 -8.75 -3.36
N GLY A 107 -6.63 -9.93 -2.95
CA GLY A 107 -6.02 -10.91 -3.83
C GLY A 107 -7.01 -11.45 -4.86
N LEU A 108 -8.20 -11.85 -4.43
CA LEU A 108 -9.24 -12.37 -5.33
C LEU A 108 -9.72 -11.30 -6.32
N LEU A 109 -9.98 -10.08 -5.85
CA LEU A 109 -10.42 -8.98 -6.70
C LEU A 109 -9.32 -8.54 -7.66
N GLY A 110 -8.06 -8.50 -7.22
CA GLY A 110 -6.92 -8.19 -8.08
C GLY A 110 -6.79 -9.18 -9.23
N LEU A 111 -6.90 -10.48 -8.96
CA LEU A 111 -6.86 -11.52 -9.99
C LEU A 111 -8.08 -11.49 -10.91
N ALA A 112 -9.28 -11.30 -10.35
CA ALA A 112 -10.52 -11.31 -11.12
C ALA A 112 -10.63 -10.12 -12.10
N PHE A 113 -10.11 -8.95 -11.71
CA PHE A 113 -10.25 -7.70 -12.47
C PHE A 113 -8.95 -7.23 -13.13
N GLU A 114 -7.89 -8.04 -13.18
CA GLU A 114 -6.57 -7.63 -13.73
C GLU A 114 -6.69 -6.94 -15.09
N HIS A 115 -7.42 -7.51 -16.04
CA HIS A 115 -7.55 -6.94 -17.38
C HIS A 115 -8.33 -5.61 -17.40
N ALA A 116 -9.43 -5.53 -16.65
CA ALA A 116 -10.23 -4.30 -16.59
C ALA A 116 -9.46 -3.15 -15.91
N LEU A 117 -8.64 -3.48 -14.93
CA LEU A 117 -7.84 -2.49 -14.21
C LEU A 117 -6.71 -1.91 -15.07
N ARG A 118 -6.10 -2.69 -15.96
CA ARG A 118 -5.00 -2.21 -16.84
C ARG A 118 -5.38 -0.96 -17.64
N SER A 119 -6.61 -0.86 -18.13
CA SER A 119 -7.07 0.32 -18.89
C SER A 119 -7.24 1.56 -18.02
N VAL A 120 -7.65 1.37 -16.75
CA VAL A 120 -7.81 2.46 -15.78
C VAL A 120 -6.45 2.93 -15.25
N PHE A 121 -5.47 2.02 -15.12
CA PHE A 121 -4.11 2.34 -14.70
C PHE A 121 -3.40 3.33 -15.63
N ALA A 122 -3.74 3.34 -16.90
CA ALA A 122 -3.12 4.21 -17.89
C ALA A 122 -3.69 5.64 -17.94
N SER A 123 -4.71 5.97 -17.13
CA SER A 123 -5.37 7.29 -17.16
C SER A 123 -4.90 8.23 -16.04
N PRO A 124 -4.06 9.26 -16.35
CA PRO A 124 -3.63 10.26 -15.37
C PRO A 124 -4.80 11.05 -14.77
N THR A 125 -5.82 11.35 -15.57
CA THR A 125 -7.02 12.07 -15.11
C THR A 125 -7.84 11.24 -14.12
N ALA A 126 -8.02 9.92 -14.40
CA ALA A 126 -8.67 9.02 -13.46
C ALA A 126 -7.85 8.90 -12.16
N ALA A 127 -6.52 8.77 -12.26
CA ALA A 127 -5.64 8.70 -11.10
C ALA A 127 -5.72 9.98 -10.23
N ALA A 128 -5.79 11.16 -10.85
CA ALA A 128 -5.97 12.43 -10.13
C ALA A 128 -7.34 12.52 -9.44
N ALA A 129 -8.42 12.09 -10.11
CA ALA A 129 -9.76 12.03 -9.52
C ALA A 129 -9.81 11.07 -8.32
N PHE A 130 -9.22 9.89 -8.45
CA PHE A 130 -9.16 8.92 -7.36
C PHE A 130 -8.23 9.36 -6.23
N LEU A 131 -7.16 10.11 -6.51
CA LEU A 131 -6.32 10.73 -5.47
C LEU A 131 -7.13 11.77 -4.66
N PHE A 132 -7.94 12.58 -5.33
CA PHE A 132 -8.87 13.49 -4.66
C PHE A 132 -9.86 12.71 -3.78
N CYS A 133 -10.50 11.66 -4.32
CA CYS A 133 -11.41 10.80 -3.56
C CYS A 133 -10.71 10.09 -2.38
N ASN A 134 -9.44 9.69 -2.54
CA ASN A 134 -8.64 9.14 -1.45
C ASN A 134 -8.54 10.14 -0.28
N GLY A 135 -8.31 11.42 -0.57
CA GLY A 135 -8.33 12.47 0.45
C GLY A 135 -9.67 12.53 1.21
N LEU A 136 -10.79 12.49 0.49
CA LEU A 136 -12.13 12.49 1.10
C LEU A 136 -12.37 11.21 1.94
N MET A 137 -11.92 10.04 1.47
CA MET A 137 -11.98 8.79 2.20
C MET A 137 -11.23 8.87 3.54
N LEU A 138 -10.00 9.39 3.53
CA LEU A 138 -9.20 9.58 4.74
C LEU A 138 -9.87 10.56 5.73
N PHE A 139 -10.42 11.67 5.24
CA PHE A 139 -11.21 12.60 6.07
C PHE A 139 -12.43 11.91 6.67
N GLY A 140 -13.17 11.16 5.86
CA GLY A 140 -14.35 10.40 6.30
C GLY A 140 -14.01 9.41 7.41
N ALA A 141 -12.98 8.60 7.22
CA ALA A 141 -12.54 7.61 8.21
C ALA A 141 -12.14 8.28 9.53
N GLU A 142 -11.34 9.35 9.48
CA GLU A 142 -10.91 10.09 10.68
C GLU A 142 -12.09 10.75 11.41
N ARG A 143 -13.09 11.25 10.67
CA ARG A 143 -14.28 11.89 11.24
C ARG A 143 -15.22 10.87 11.89
N LEU A 144 -15.45 9.74 11.22
CA LEU A 144 -16.34 8.69 11.72
C LEU A 144 -15.75 8.02 12.95
N ARG A 145 -14.44 7.81 13.00
CA ARG A 145 -13.73 7.27 14.16
C ARG A 145 -13.94 8.08 15.45
N ARG A 146 -14.08 9.41 15.36
CA ARG A 146 -14.25 10.27 16.55
C ARG A 146 -15.43 9.89 17.45
N GLY A 147 -16.38 9.11 16.94
CA GLY A 147 -17.50 8.57 17.69
C GLY A 147 -17.22 7.21 18.35
N VAL A 148 -16.08 6.58 18.08
CA VAL A 148 -15.73 5.27 18.64
C VAL A 148 -14.80 5.48 19.84
N PRO A 149 -15.15 4.97 21.04
CA PRO A 149 -14.27 5.06 22.22
C PRO A 149 -12.95 4.32 21.92
N VAL A 150 -11.82 5.02 22.06
CA VAL A 150 -10.50 4.39 22.03
C VAL A 150 -10.37 3.59 23.33
N ARG A 151 -10.34 2.28 23.25
CA ARG A 151 -10.07 1.42 24.39
C ARG A 151 -8.59 1.56 24.77
N ALA A 152 -8.32 2.29 25.84
CA ALA A 152 -6.97 2.43 26.39
C ALA A 152 -6.61 1.14 27.13
N VAL A 153 -5.87 0.25 26.48
CA VAL A 153 -5.23 -0.89 27.13
C VAL A 153 -3.72 -0.72 26.98
N ALA A 154 -2.97 -0.87 28.06
CA ALA A 154 -1.52 -0.66 28.14
C ALA A 154 -0.68 -1.80 27.51
N ASP A 155 -1.24 -2.56 26.60
CA ASP A 155 -0.61 -3.72 25.97
C ASP A 155 0.14 -3.35 24.69
N TYR A 156 1.04 -4.24 24.22
CA TYR A 156 1.71 -4.11 22.94
C TYR A 156 0.69 -4.03 21.78
N SER A 157 0.99 -3.23 20.75
CA SER A 157 0.10 -2.98 19.60
C SER A 157 -0.44 -4.27 18.96
N ASP A 158 0.39 -5.32 18.84
CA ASP A 158 -0.02 -6.61 18.26
C ASP A 158 -1.09 -7.33 19.10
N GLU A 159 -0.99 -7.28 20.43
CA GLU A 159 -2.01 -7.83 21.33
C GLU A 159 -3.30 -7.01 21.27
N ARG A 160 -3.21 -5.68 21.17
CA ARG A 160 -4.40 -4.83 20.99
C ARG A 160 -5.12 -5.18 19.69
N ILE A 161 -4.40 -5.24 18.56
CA ILE A 161 -4.99 -5.59 17.26
C ILE A 161 -5.67 -6.95 17.32
N SER A 162 -5.02 -7.97 17.89
CA SER A 162 -5.56 -9.33 17.96
C SER A 162 -6.81 -9.44 18.85
N ARG A 163 -6.94 -8.60 19.87
CA ARG A 163 -8.11 -8.58 20.77
C ARG A 163 -9.26 -7.71 20.24
N GLU A 164 -8.95 -6.62 19.57
CA GLU A 164 -9.93 -5.63 19.14
C GLU A 164 -10.52 -5.93 17.77
N LEU A 165 -9.74 -6.54 16.85
CA LEU A 165 -10.18 -6.82 15.50
C LEU A 165 -10.72 -8.25 15.38
N SER A 166 -12.00 -8.38 15.02
CA SER A 166 -12.60 -9.67 14.67
C SER A 166 -12.19 -10.13 13.27
N MET A 167 -12.33 -11.43 12.97
CA MET A 167 -12.07 -11.98 11.63
C MET A 167 -12.96 -11.32 10.56
N GLY A 168 -14.23 -11.00 10.88
CA GLY A 168 -15.14 -10.32 9.98
C GLY A 168 -14.70 -8.89 9.65
N GLU A 169 -14.23 -8.15 10.65
CA GLU A 169 -13.68 -6.80 10.48
C GLU A 169 -12.37 -6.85 9.69
N ALA A 170 -11.51 -7.85 9.91
CA ALA A 170 -10.29 -8.04 9.11
C ALA A 170 -10.62 -8.29 7.62
N VAL A 171 -11.63 -9.10 7.31
CA VAL A 171 -12.16 -9.23 5.94
C VAL A 171 -12.66 -7.88 5.41
N GLY A 172 -13.34 -7.08 6.25
CA GLY A 172 -13.78 -5.72 5.91
C GLY A 172 -12.61 -4.78 5.58
N VAL A 173 -11.52 -4.82 6.36
CA VAL A 173 -10.27 -4.09 6.06
C VAL A 173 -9.67 -4.57 4.74
N GLY A 174 -9.67 -5.88 4.51
CA GLY A 174 -9.23 -6.50 3.26
C GLY A 174 -10.06 -6.07 2.04
N ALA A 175 -11.38 -5.97 2.20
CA ALA A 175 -12.26 -5.45 1.17
C ALA A 175 -12.04 -3.95 0.92
N ALA A 176 -11.84 -3.16 1.98
CA ALA A 176 -11.52 -1.74 1.86
C ALA A 176 -10.23 -1.51 1.07
N GLN A 177 -9.15 -2.27 1.32
CA GLN A 177 -7.92 -2.11 0.56
C GLN A 177 -8.05 -2.50 -0.92
N ALA A 178 -9.05 -3.29 -1.31
CA ALA A 178 -9.30 -3.60 -2.72
C ALA A 178 -9.70 -2.36 -3.55
N ILE A 179 -10.21 -1.29 -2.91
CA ILE A 179 -10.46 0.01 -3.58
C ILE A 179 -9.15 0.56 -4.17
N ALA A 180 -8.01 0.26 -3.57
CA ALA A 180 -6.70 0.69 -4.05
C ALA A 180 -6.22 -0.04 -5.33
N LEU A 181 -6.98 -0.97 -5.86
CA LEU A 181 -6.84 -1.44 -7.23
C LEU A 181 -7.14 -0.34 -8.26
N LEU A 182 -7.84 0.73 -7.86
CA LEU A 182 -8.00 1.94 -8.66
C LEU A 182 -6.80 2.87 -8.44
N PRO A 183 -6.09 3.30 -9.51
CA PRO A 183 -4.92 4.16 -9.40
C PRO A 183 -5.32 5.53 -8.82
N GLY A 184 -4.65 5.97 -7.76
CA GLY A 184 -5.01 7.20 -7.03
C GLY A 184 -5.57 6.92 -5.63
N PHE A 185 -6.23 5.77 -5.41
CA PHE A 185 -6.49 5.31 -4.05
C PHE A 185 -5.24 4.70 -3.43
N SER A 186 -5.02 4.98 -2.16
CA SER A 186 -3.91 4.43 -1.39
C SER A 186 -4.32 3.12 -0.71
N ARG A 187 -3.56 2.04 -0.96
CA ARG A 187 -3.77 0.76 -0.28
C ARG A 187 -3.56 0.89 1.24
N SER A 188 -2.47 1.54 1.67
CA SER A 188 -2.23 1.81 3.09
C SER A 188 -3.31 2.70 3.67
N GLY A 189 -3.74 3.74 2.96
CA GLY A 189 -4.84 4.63 3.36
C GLY A 189 -6.17 3.91 3.50
N ALA A 190 -6.52 3.03 2.57
CA ALA A 190 -7.75 2.24 2.61
C ALA A 190 -7.73 1.22 3.76
N ALA A 191 -6.61 0.50 3.95
CA ALA A 191 -6.45 -0.43 5.06
C ALA A 191 -6.51 0.29 6.43
N MET A 192 -5.81 1.44 6.58
CA MET A 192 -5.90 2.27 7.78
C MET A 192 -7.32 2.77 8.02
N SER A 193 -8.00 3.25 6.98
CA SER A 193 -9.39 3.70 7.07
C SER A 193 -10.32 2.59 7.53
N GLY A 194 -10.17 1.38 6.97
CA GLY A 194 -10.91 0.20 7.40
C GLY A 194 -10.63 -0.17 8.85
N GLY A 195 -9.36 -0.15 9.27
CA GLY A 195 -8.96 -0.39 10.68
C GLY A 195 -9.56 0.63 11.66
N LEU A 196 -9.53 1.92 11.30
CA LEU A 196 -10.15 2.98 12.10
C LEU A 196 -11.67 2.81 12.25
N LEU A 197 -12.36 2.40 11.19
CA LEU A 197 -13.79 2.13 11.21
C LEU A 197 -14.13 0.87 12.01
N ALA A 198 -13.19 -0.09 12.07
CA ALA A 198 -13.28 -1.27 12.93
C ALA A 198 -12.92 -0.99 14.40
N GLY A 199 -12.55 0.25 14.76
CA GLY A 199 -12.30 0.68 16.14
C GLY A 199 -10.82 0.73 16.55
N LEU A 200 -9.89 0.40 15.65
CA LEU A 200 -8.45 0.48 15.95
C LEU A 200 -7.99 1.93 16.18
N SER A 201 -6.92 2.09 16.95
CA SER A 201 -6.20 3.35 17.07
C SER A 201 -5.50 3.72 15.76
N ASN A 202 -5.03 4.98 15.60
CA ASN A 202 -4.22 5.34 14.42
C ASN A 202 -2.92 4.53 14.36
N GLU A 203 -2.29 4.30 15.50
CA GLU A 203 -1.11 3.46 15.66
C GLU A 203 -1.37 2.02 15.19
N ASP A 204 -2.42 1.40 15.73
CA ASP A 204 -2.75 -0.01 15.44
C ASP A 204 -3.24 -0.20 14.02
N ALA A 205 -4.04 0.73 13.50
CA ALA A 205 -4.50 0.72 12.11
C ALA A 205 -3.32 0.87 11.12
N ALA A 206 -2.34 1.75 11.43
CA ALA A 206 -1.14 1.90 10.63
C ALA A 206 -0.26 0.64 10.70
N ARG A 207 -0.03 0.10 11.89
CA ARG A 207 0.75 -1.12 12.09
C ARG A 207 0.13 -2.31 11.36
N PHE A 208 -1.18 -2.52 11.51
CA PHE A 208 -1.90 -3.58 10.80
C PHE A 208 -1.80 -3.40 9.28
N ALA A 209 -1.98 -2.18 8.76
CA ALA A 209 -1.85 -1.87 7.33
C ALA A 209 -0.43 -2.13 6.80
N PHE A 210 0.62 -1.87 7.57
CA PHE A 210 2.02 -2.15 7.17
C PHE A 210 2.34 -3.64 7.19
N LEU A 211 1.88 -4.38 8.19
CA LEU A 211 2.01 -5.83 8.22
C LEU A 211 1.24 -6.46 7.04
N LEU A 212 -0.01 -6.05 6.82
CA LEU A 212 -0.84 -6.53 5.72
C LEU A 212 -0.25 -6.21 4.33
N ALA A 213 0.54 -5.12 4.22
CA ALA A 213 1.23 -4.75 3.00
C ALA A 213 2.21 -5.82 2.52
N THR A 214 2.95 -6.42 3.44
CA THR A 214 4.02 -7.38 3.11
C THR A 214 3.51 -8.57 2.29
N PRO A 215 2.49 -9.36 2.71
CA PRO A 215 1.99 -10.45 1.90
C PRO A 215 1.27 -10.00 0.63
N VAL A 216 0.52 -8.88 0.67
CA VAL A 216 -0.25 -8.40 -0.49
C VAL A 216 0.69 -7.93 -1.60
N ILE A 217 1.65 -7.04 -1.28
CA ILE A 217 2.61 -6.53 -2.27
C ILE A 217 3.59 -7.64 -2.66
N GLY A 218 4.07 -8.41 -1.68
CA GLY A 218 5.01 -9.49 -1.91
C GLY A 218 4.46 -10.54 -2.85
N ALA A 219 3.20 -10.99 -2.65
CA ALA A 219 2.55 -11.95 -3.54
C ALA A 219 2.39 -11.40 -4.96
N ALA A 220 1.91 -10.16 -5.12
CA ALA A 220 1.77 -9.53 -6.43
C ALA A 220 3.13 -9.38 -7.14
N ALA A 221 4.17 -8.97 -6.41
CA ALA A 221 5.51 -8.82 -6.97
C ALA A 221 6.11 -10.17 -7.38
N VAL A 222 5.97 -11.22 -6.55
CA VAL A 222 6.48 -12.57 -6.87
C VAL A 222 5.80 -13.17 -8.09
N LEU A 223 4.49 -12.98 -8.25
CA LEU A 223 3.75 -13.45 -9.41
C LEU A 223 4.23 -12.80 -10.72
N LYS A 224 4.64 -11.52 -10.65
CA LYS A 224 5.10 -10.73 -11.79
C LYS A 224 6.63 -10.73 -11.97
N LEU A 225 7.38 -11.28 -11.02
CA LEU A 225 8.85 -11.31 -11.04
C LEU A 225 9.43 -11.97 -12.30
N PRO A 226 8.84 -13.03 -12.89
CA PRO A 226 9.33 -13.61 -14.15
C PRO A 226 9.38 -12.61 -15.31
N GLU A 227 8.48 -11.62 -15.35
CA GLU A 227 8.48 -10.58 -16.39
C GLU A 227 9.78 -9.74 -16.38
N LEU A 228 10.37 -9.51 -15.20
CA LEU A 228 11.65 -8.79 -15.06
C LEU A 228 12.82 -9.56 -15.70
N PHE A 229 12.79 -10.88 -15.67
CA PHE A 229 13.85 -11.74 -16.25
C PHE A 229 13.52 -12.16 -17.67
N GLY A 230 12.28 -11.97 -18.13
CA GLY A 230 11.81 -12.22 -19.49
C GLY A 230 12.22 -11.14 -20.49
N PRO A 231 11.71 -11.25 -21.74
CA PRO A 231 11.92 -10.26 -22.80
C PRO A 231 11.47 -8.84 -22.41
N GLU A 232 10.41 -8.73 -21.60
CA GLU A 232 9.83 -7.48 -21.10
C GLU A 232 10.82 -6.70 -20.23
N GLY A 233 11.73 -7.38 -19.56
CA GLY A 233 12.80 -6.78 -18.75
C GLY A 233 13.96 -6.21 -19.57
N ASN A 234 14.04 -6.48 -20.87
CA ASN A 234 15.14 -6.02 -21.69
C ASN A 234 15.13 -4.48 -21.82
N GLY A 235 16.28 -3.88 -21.51
CA GLY A 235 16.45 -2.42 -21.54
C GLY A 235 15.97 -1.69 -20.28
N VAL A 236 15.18 -2.34 -19.40
CA VAL A 236 14.67 -1.72 -18.17
C VAL A 236 15.33 -2.24 -16.89
N ARG A 237 16.06 -3.37 -16.94
CA ARG A 237 16.68 -4.00 -15.76
C ARG A 237 17.61 -3.06 -14.99
N GLY A 238 18.45 -2.31 -15.68
CA GLY A 238 19.34 -1.33 -15.04
C GLY A 238 18.57 -0.21 -14.32
N PRO A 239 17.71 0.54 -15.04
CA PRO A 239 16.82 1.52 -14.41
C PRO A 239 15.94 0.92 -13.28
N ALA A 240 15.40 -0.29 -13.47
CA ALA A 240 14.58 -0.96 -12.46
C ALA A 240 15.37 -1.27 -11.18
N LEU A 241 16.62 -1.72 -11.29
CA LEU A 241 17.49 -1.92 -10.13
C LEU A 241 17.75 -0.61 -9.38
N VAL A 242 18.09 0.45 -10.10
CA VAL A 242 18.32 1.78 -9.49
C VAL A 242 17.05 2.30 -8.84
N GLY A 243 15.90 2.21 -9.53
CA GLY A 243 14.60 2.57 -8.96
C GLY A 243 14.24 1.76 -7.72
N ALA A 244 14.50 0.45 -7.73
CA ALA A 244 14.27 -0.44 -6.60
C ALA A 244 15.14 -0.06 -5.37
N LEU A 245 16.41 0.28 -5.58
CA LEU A 245 17.30 0.76 -4.49
C LEU A 245 16.81 2.10 -3.91
N CYS A 246 16.39 3.02 -4.77
CA CYS A 246 15.78 4.29 -4.34
C CYS A 246 14.47 4.06 -3.58
N ALA A 247 13.61 3.16 -4.07
CA ALA A 247 12.37 2.78 -3.39
C ALA A 247 12.64 2.12 -2.03
N ALA A 248 13.64 1.23 -1.95
CA ALA A 248 14.03 0.61 -0.67
C ALA A 248 14.49 1.67 0.35
N LEU A 249 15.33 2.62 -0.06
CA LEU A 249 15.81 3.69 0.81
C LEU A 249 14.65 4.52 1.36
N THR A 250 13.79 5.03 0.47
CA THR A 250 12.67 5.89 0.90
C THR A 250 11.59 5.11 1.64
N ALA A 251 11.33 3.84 1.31
CA ALA A 251 10.43 2.98 2.06
C ALA A 251 10.93 2.76 3.50
N TYR A 252 12.23 2.51 3.69
CA TYR A 252 12.81 2.37 5.02
C TYR A 252 12.66 3.65 5.85
N LEU A 253 12.98 4.80 5.27
CA LEU A 253 12.82 6.10 5.95
C LEU A 253 11.35 6.37 6.27
N SER A 254 10.45 6.05 5.35
CA SER A 254 9.00 6.25 5.48
C SER A 254 8.40 5.38 6.59
N VAL A 255 8.69 4.08 6.62
CA VAL A 255 8.15 3.20 7.67
C VAL A 255 8.66 3.62 9.04
N ARG A 256 9.95 3.95 9.16
CA ARG A 256 10.56 4.43 10.41
C ARG A 256 9.91 5.72 10.91
N PHE A 257 9.59 6.63 9.99
CA PHE A 257 8.89 7.88 10.32
C PHE A 257 7.44 7.61 10.70
N LEU A 258 6.70 6.85 9.88
CA LEU A 258 5.25 6.68 10.02
C LEU A 258 4.87 5.88 11.27
N VAL A 259 5.66 4.88 11.65
CA VAL A 259 5.44 4.14 12.90
C VAL A 259 5.43 5.10 14.09
N ARG A 260 6.41 6.00 14.19
CA ARG A 260 6.45 7.02 15.25
C ARG A 260 5.39 8.10 15.10
N TYR A 261 5.12 8.50 13.85
CA TYR A 261 4.14 9.54 13.57
C TYR A 261 2.74 9.15 14.06
N PHE A 262 2.29 7.91 13.80
CA PHE A 262 0.95 7.46 14.14
C PHE A 262 0.76 7.12 15.64
N GLU A 263 1.81 7.08 16.44
CA GLU A 263 1.68 6.99 17.91
C GLU A 263 0.84 8.15 18.46
N THR A 264 0.96 9.34 17.91
CA THR A 264 0.31 10.55 18.43
C THR A 264 -0.48 11.34 17.38
N ASN A 265 -0.33 11.03 16.09
CA ASN A 265 -0.87 11.84 14.99
C ASN A 265 -1.96 11.11 14.19
N ARG A 266 -2.62 11.86 13.32
CA ARG A 266 -3.82 11.47 12.59
C ARG A 266 -3.58 11.40 11.07
N LEU A 267 -4.54 10.84 10.34
CA LEU A 267 -4.55 10.80 8.87
C LEU A 267 -4.83 12.18 8.23
N THR A 268 -5.32 13.14 8.99
CA THR A 268 -5.76 14.47 8.47
C THR A 268 -4.74 15.18 7.56
N PRO A 269 -3.44 15.26 7.85
CA PRO A 269 -2.48 15.92 6.94
C PRO A 269 -2.38 15.24 5.58
N PHE A 270 -2.46 13.91 5.54
CA PHE A 270 -2.45 13.14 4.29
C PHE A 270 -3.75 13.31 3.50
N ALA A 271 -4.88 13.42 4.21
CA ALA A 271 -6.17 13.73 3.62
C ALA A 271 -6.16 15.09 2.92
N ILE A 272 -5.62 16.13 3.59
CA ILE A 272 -5.44 17.48 3.02
C ILE A 272 -4.56 17.41 1.77
N TYR A 273 -3.40 16.74 1.88
CA TYR A 273 -2.49 16.56 0.75
C TYR A 273 -3.18 15.93 -0.45
N CYS A 274 -3.82 14.77 -0.28
CA CYS A 274 -4.48 14.05 -1.37
C CYS A 274 -5.59 14.88 -2.02
N THR A 275 -6.39 15.59 -1.22
CA THR A 275 -7.47 16.44 -1.72
C THR A 275 -6.91 17.59 -2.56
N ILE A 276 -5.90 18.31 -2.05
CA ILE A 276 -5.30 19.43 -2.76
C ILE A 276 -4.52 18.96 -3.99
N ALA A 277 -3.64 17.98 -3.84
CA ALA A 277 -2.83 17.46 -4.93
C ALA A 277 -3.69 16.84 -6.05
N GLY A 278 -4.73 16.06 -5.68
CA GLY A 278 -5.68 15.49 -6.63
C GLY A 278 -6.45 16.57 -7.38
N ALA A 279 -6.97 17.60 -6.69
CA ALA A 279 -7.67 18.71 -7.33
C ALA A 279 -6.76 19.50 -8.27
N LEU A 280 -5.55 19.85 -7.85
CA LEU A 280 -4.58 20.58 -8.68
C LEU A 280 -4.15 19.77 -9.90
N ALA A 281 -3.91 18.48 -9.72
CA ALA A 281 -3.59 17.59 -10.84
C ALA A 281 -4.75 17.46 -11.84
N LEU A 282 -6.00 17.36 -11.37
CA LEU A 282 -7.18 17.35 -12.24
C LEU A 282 -7.27 18.65 -13.05
N ILE A 283 -7.12 19.82 -12.41
CA ILE A 283 -7.16 21.12 -13.10
C ILE A 283 -6.04 21.18 -14.15
N ALA A 284 -4.80 20.83 -13.77
CA ALA A 284 -3.66 20.88 -14.68
C ALA A 284 -3.85 19.95 -15.89
N LEU A 285 -4.34 18.73 -15.68
CA LEU A 285 -4.55 17.73 -16.74
C LEU A 285 -5.74 18.07 -17.65
N THR A 286 -6.74 18.81 -17.16
CA THR A 286 -7.91 19.22 -17.98
C THR A 286 -7.67 20.52 -18.73
N VAL A 287 -6.77 21.40 -18.25
CA VAL A 287 -6.43 22.67 -18.92
C VAL A 287 -5.30 22.46 -19.95
N ALA A 288 -4.40 21.50 -19.72
CA ALA A 288 -3.26 21.22 -20.59
C ALA A 288 -3.57 20.20 -21.71
N GLY A 289 -4.72 19.53 -21.68
CA GLY A 289 -5.21 18.59 -22.72
C GLY A 289 -6.28 19.23 -23.53
#